data_b3821d9f08b59259fcace8a55773796c
#
_entry.id   b3821d9f08b59259fcace8a55773796c
#
_cell.length_a   1.000
_cell.length_b   1.000
_cell.length_c   1.000
_cell.angle_alpha   90.00
_cell.angle_beta   90.00
_cell.angle_gamma   90.00
#
_symmetry.space_group_name_H-M   'P 1'
#
loop_
_entity.id
_entity.type
_entity.pdbx_description
1 polymer ?
#
loop_
_entity_poly.entity_id
_entity_poly.type
_entity_poly.pdbx_seq_one_letter_code
_entity_poly.pdbx_strand_id
1 'polypeptide(L)'
;MCFFKKRGIDAETVKRFSNFLELVVDRDSKNKYRNLAFPYCDSSGNVVGFELRGFSGYRGKAEGTNSTSAFWCADFSEVRQPKYVFIFEGAYDAMAFQQIHNVKVRLEDCAFVSVGGSFSDEQFKQVINQYPNAKKVLCFDNDLNGRM
;
A
#
# COMPACT_ATOMS: atom_id res chain seq x y z
N MET A 1 5.61 16.44 3.02
CA MET A 1 4.24 16.76 2.57
C MET A 1 4.09 16.95 1.06
N CYS A 2 5.15 17.33 0.38
CA CYS A 2 5.09 17.52 -1.08
C CYS A 2 4.76 16.24 -1.86
N PHE A 3 5.14 15.07 -1.36
CA PHE A 3 4.79 13.79 -1.99
C PHE A 3 3.28 13.63 -2.18
N PHE A 4 2.53 14.03 -1.18
CA PHE A 4 1.09 13.80 -1.13
C PHE A 4 0.29 14.93 -1.77
N LYS A 5 0.77 16.15 -1.68
CA LYS A 5 0.08 17.33 -2.22
C LYS A 5 -0.17 17.21 -3.72
N LYS A 6 0.81 16.72 -4.47
CA LYS A 6 0.67 16.50 -5.91
C LYS A 6 -0.38 15.46 -6.26
N ARG A 7 -0.68 14.56 -5.34
CA ARG A 7 -1.67 13.50 -5.51
C ARG A 7 -3.02 13.84 -4.94
N GLY A 8 -3.18 15.05 -4.38
CA GLY A 8 -4.43 15.49 -3.78
C GLY A 8 -4.75 14.80 -2.45
N ILE A 9 -3.76 14.21 -1.80
CA ILE A 9 -3.93 13.53 -0.51
C ILE A 9 -3.69 14.54 0.61
N ASP A 10 -4.69 14.73 1.48
CA ASP A 10 -4.63 15.74 2.53
C ASP A 10 -3.84 15.29 3.76
N ALA A 11 -3.53 16.25 4.63
CA ALA A 11 -2.72 16.01 5.82
C ALA A 11 -3.36 15.03 6.81
N GLU A 12 -4.68 15.03 6.93
CA GLU A 12 -5.39 14.10 7.81
C GLU A 12 -5.25 12.66 7.33
N THR A 13 -5.37 12.45 6.03
CA THR A 13 -5.20 11.12 5.43
C THR A 13 -3.77 10.63 5.63
N VAL A 14 -2.78 11.48 5.39
CA VAL A 14 -1.37 11.13 5.64
C VAL A 14 -1.18 10.71 7.09
N LYS A 15 -1.76 11.45 8.02
CA LYS A 15 -1.68 11.14 9.46
C LYS A 15 -2.28 9.77 9.77
N ARG A 16 -3.42 9.43 9.17
CA ARG A 16 -4.06 8.12 9.38
C ARG A 16 -3.15 6.97 8.96
N PHE A 17 -2.44 7.12 7.84
CA PHE A 17 -1.57 6.08 7.30
C PHE A 17 -0.12 6.14 7.81
N SER A 18 0.21 7.09 8.68
CA SER A 18 1.61 7.37 9.07
C SER A 18 2.35 6.17 9.65
N ASN A 19 1.65 5.24 10.30
CA ASN A 19 2.27 4.04 10.86
C ASN A 19 2.62 3.00 9.80
N PHE A 20 2.17 3.18 8.57
CA PHE A 20 2.32 2.21 7.48
C PHE A 20 3.23 2.71 6.36
N LEU A 21 3.91 3.83 6.57
CA LEU A 21 4.82 4.41 5.61
C LEU A 21 6.02 5.04 6.31
N GLU A 22 7.10 5.25 5.58
CA GLU A 22 8.30 5.87 6.13
C GLU A 22 9.08 6.61 5.04
N LEU A 23 10.00 7.47 5.47
CA LEU A 23 10.92 8.14 4.57
C LEU A 23 12.27 7.43 4.65
N VAL A 24 12.80 7.05 3.50
CA VAL A 24 14.07 6.34 3.41
C VAL A 24 15.05 7.11 2.51
N VAL A 25 16.34 6.96 2.78
CA VAL A 25 17.40 7.51 1.96
C VAL A 25 18.13 6.35 1.32
N ASP A 26 18.26 6.39 -0.01
CA ASP A 26 19.08 5.43 -0.73
C ASP A 26 20.54 5.81 -0.55
N ARG A 27 21.29 5.01 0.20
CA ARG A 27 22.69 5.25 0.50
C ARG A 27 23.61 5.13 -0.71
N ASP A 28 23.19 4.32 -1.68
CA ASP A 28 24.00 4.05 -2.87
C ASP A 28 23.74 5.05 -4.00
N SER A 29 22.71 5.88 -3.86
CA SER A 29 22.40 6.91 -4.84
C SER A 29 23.29 8.13 -4.64
N LYS A 30 23.86 8.59 -5.73
CA LYS A 30 24.68 9.82 -5.72
C LYS A 30 23.87 11.05 -5.29
N ASN A 31 22.58 10.98 -5.37
CA ASN A 31 21.67 12.11 -5.15
C ASN A 31 21.08 12.18 -3.74
N LYS A 32 21.21 11.16 -2.92
CA LYS A 32 20.77 11.12 -1.52
C LYS A 32 19.36 11.70 -1.28
N TYR A 33 18.46 11.54 -2.26
CA TYR A 33 17.08 11.99 -2.10
C TYR A 33 16.31 11.07 -1.17
N ARG A 34 15.46 11.67 -0.36
CA ARG A 34 14.51 10.90 0.45
C ARG A 34 13.40 10.38 -0.45
N ASN A 35 13.11 9.09 -0.33
CA ASN A 35 11.98 8.45 -0.96
C ASN A 35 10.92 8.14 0.07
N LEU A 36 9.66 8.28 -0.32
CA LEU A 36 8.57 7.75 0.47
C LEU A 36 8.52 6.24 0.26
N ALA A 37 8.48 5.50 1.35
CA ALA A 37 8.53 4.03 1.31
C ALA A 37 7.28 3.43 1.96
N PHE A 38 6.71 2.44 1.29
CA PHE A 38 5.60 1.65 1.78
C PHE A 38 6.13 0.23 2.03
N PRO A 39 6.31 -0.19 3.30
CA PRO A 39 6.93 -1.47 3.60
C PRO A 39 6.10 -2.66 3.12
N TYR A 40 6.77 -3.63 2.50
CA TYR A 40 6.18 -4.92 2.17
C TYR A 40 6.49 -5.90 3.28
N CYS A 41 5.46 -6.55 3.80
CA CYS A 41 5.62 -7.54 4.86
C CYS A 41 5.24 -8.93 4.38
N ASP A 42 5.96 -9.93 4.87
CA ASP A 42 5.62 -11.32 4.66
C ASP A 42 4.55 -11.78 5.67
N SER A 43 4.15 -13.06 5.60
CA SER A 43 3.13 -13.62 6.49
C SER A 43 3.52 -13.62 7.96
N SER A 44 4.81 -13.51 8.27
CA SER A 44 5.32 -13.44 9.64
C SER A 44 5.43 -11.99 10.16
N GLY A 45 5.09 -11.00 9.34
CA GLY A 45 5.18 -9.59 9.69
C GLY A 45 6.56 -8.98 9.50
N ASN A 46 7.51 -9.70 8.91
CA ASN A 46 8.83 -9.18 8.61
C ASN A 46 8.80 -8.29 7.38
N VAL A 47 9.52 -7.15 7.43
CA VAL A 47 9.67 -6.28 6.29
C VAL A 47 10.65 -6.92 5.30
N VAL A 48 10.17 -7.20 4.09
CA VAL A 48 10.96 -7.88 3.04
C VAL A 48 11.10 -7.02 1.78
N GLY A 49 10.83 -5.73 1.89
CA GLY A 49 11.00 -4.79 0.80
C GLY A 49 10.16 -3.55 0.96
N PHE A 50 10.17 -2.72 -0.08
CA PHE A 50 9.47 -1.44 -0.07
C PHE A 50 8.99 -1.09 -1.48
N GLU A 51 7.79 -0.57 -1.57
CA GLU A 51 7.36 0.23 -2.72
C GLU A 51 7.87 1.64 -2.49
N LEU A 52 8.52 2.24 -3.49
CA LEU A 52 9.17 3.54 -3.38
C LEU A 52 8.51 4.58 -4.28
N ARG A 53 8.41 5.80 -3.77
CA ARG A 53 7.97 6.96 -4.53
C ARG A 53 8.93 8.11 -4.26
N GLY A 54 9.50 8.66 -5.33
CA GLY A 54 10.41 9.80 -5.26
C GLY A 54 9.68 11.13 -5.42
N PHE A 55 10.34 12.18 -4.99
CA PHE A 55 9.82 13.55 -5.03
C PHE A 55 9.54 14.03 -6.45
N SER A 56 10.36 13.65 -7.41
CA SER A 56 10.26 14.09 -8.80
C SER A 56 9.59 13.07 -9.73
N GLY A 57 8.74 12.22 -9.19
CA GLY A 57 7.97 11.26 -9.98
C GLY A 57 8.57 9.86 -10.07
N TYR A 58 9.70 9.62 -9.42
CA TYR A 58 10.27 8.27 -9.37
C TYR A 58 9.31 7.29 -8.71
N ARG A 59 9.16 6.12 -9.33
CA ARG A 59 8.38 5.02 -8.77
C ARG A 59 9.13 3.71 -9.00
N GLY A 60 9.10 2.84 -8.03
CA GLY A 60 9.77 1.54 -8.14
C GLY A 60 9.67 0.76 -6.84
N LYS A 61 10.50 -0.25 -6.75
CA LYS A 61 10.65 -1.07 -5.54
C LYS A 61 12.11 -1.07 -5.14
N ALA A 62 12.38 -1.16 -3.83
CA ALA A 62 13.74 -1.29 -3.34
C ALA A 62 14.34 -2.59 -3.85
N GLU A 63 15.66 -2.58 -4.15
CA GLU A 63 16.35 -3.77 -4.60
C GLU A 63 16.21 -4.89 -3.58
N GLY A 64 15.94 -6.11 -4.07
CA GLY A 64 15.75 -7.27 -3.22
C GLY A 64 14.35 -7.41 -2.63
N THR A 65 13.42 -6.52 -2.99
CA THR A 65 12.04 -6.61 -2.52
C THR A 65 11.38 -7.91 -2.98
N ASN A 66 10.77 -8.63 -2.02
CA ASN A 66 9.93 -9.77 -2.35
C ASN A 66 8.60 -9.29 -2.90
N SER A 67 8.51 -9.18 -4.23
CA SER A 67 7.29 -8.76 -4.92
C SER A 67 6.48 -9.92 -5.46
N THR A 68 6.90 -11.15 -5.17
CA THR A 68 6.20 -12.36 -5.61
C THR A 68 5.06 -12.71 -4.65
N SER A 69 5.31 -12.63 -3.35
CA SER A 69 4.34 -13.06 -2.33
C SER A 69 4.04 -12.01 -1.26
N ALA A 70 4.90 -11.02 -1.09
CA ALA A 70 4.70 -9.97 -0.09
C ALA A 70 4.00 -8.75 -0.68
N PHE A 71 3.42 -7.93 0.18
CA PHE A 71 2.69 -6.73 -0.21
C PHE A 71 2.68 -5.73 0.94
N TRP A 72 2.37 -4.47 0.62
CA TRP A 72 2.10 -3.46 1.63
C TRP A 72 0.68 -3.65 2.18
N CYS A 73 0.53 -3.54 3.50
CA CYS A 73 -0.77 -3.66 4.14
C CYS A 73 -0.90 -2.64 5.26
N ALA A 74 -1.95 -1.83 5.17
CA ALA A 74 -2.38 -0.95 6.25
C ALA A 74 -3.65 -1.53 6.87
N ASP A 75 -3.49 -2.29 7.94
CA ASP A 75 -4.58 -2.93 8.65
C ASP A 75 -4.98 -2.08 9.85
N PHE A 76 -6.15 -1.49 9.79
CA PHE A 76 -6.70 -0.63 10.84
C PHE A 76 -7.58 -1.38 11.85
N SER A 77 -7.73 -2.70 11.68
CA SER A 77 -8.69 -3.48 12.47
C SER A 77 -8.22 -3.81 13.90
N GLU A 78 -6.96 -3.57 14.21
CA GLU A 78 -6.34 -3.74 15.53
C GLU A 78 -6.58 -5.11 16.19
N VAL A 79 -7.67 -5.25 16.95
CA VAL A 79 -7.99 -6.47 17.73
C VAL A 79 -8.95 -7.41 17.04
N ARG A 80 -9.58 -6.98 15.94
CA ARG A 80 -10.52 -7.81 15.17
C ARG A 80 -9.93 -8.11 13.82
N GLN A 81 -10.45 -9.16 13.17
CA GLN A 81 -10.20 -9.32 11.75
C GLN A 81 -10.97 -8.23 10.99
N PRO A 82 -10.39 -7.64 9.94
CA PRO A 82 -11.12 -6.66 9.15
C PRO A 82 -12.32 -7.33 8.45
N LYS A 83 -13.39 -6.57 8.27
CA LYS A 83 -14.54 -7.02 7.48
C LYS A 83 -14.26 -6.92 5.99
N TYR A 84 -13.44 -5.93 5.60
CA TYR A 84 -13.12 -5.63 4.20
C TYR A 84 -11.62 -5.51 4.02
N VAL A 85 -11.12 -6.10 2.95
CA VAL A 85 -9.74 -5.89 2.49
C VAL A 85 -9.83 -5.28 1.10
N PHE A 86 -9.41 -4.03 0.98
CA PHE A 86 -9.38 -3.32 -0.30
C PHE A 86 -8.00 -3.47 -0.92
N ILE A 87 -7.94 -3.92 -2.15
CA ILE A 87 -6.69 -4.27 -2.84
C ILE A 87 -6.45 -3.33 -4.01
N PHE A 88 -5.29 -2.70 -4.04
CA PHE A 88 -4.92 -1.65 -5.00
C PHE A 88 -3.62 -2.00 -5.71
N GLU A 89 -3.43 -1.40 -6.87
CA GLU A 89 -2.17 -1.51 -7.61
C GLU A 89 -1.05 -0.67 -6.97
N GLY A 90 -1.40 0.41 -6.27
CA GLY A 90 -0.44 1.29 -5.61
C GLY A 90 -0.95 1.82 -4.27
N ALA A 91 -0.02 2.09 -3.36
CA ALA A 91 -0.36 2.57 -2.02
C ALA A 91 -1.00 3.97 -2.04
N TYR A 92 -0.61 4.84 -2.97
CA TYR A 92 -1.26 6.14 -3.12
C TYR A 92 -2.76 6.00 -3.43
N ASP A 93 -3.11 5.02 -4.26
CA ASP A 93 -4.50 4.76 -4.63
C ASP A 93 -5.32 4.34 -3.41
N ALA A 94 -4.72 3.55 -2.53
CA ALA A 94 -5.35 3.14 -1.27
C ALA A 94 -5.63 4.36 -0.37
N MET A 95 -4.65 5.26 -0.25
CA MET A 95 -4.81 6.47 0.55
C MET A 95 -5.87 7.41 -0.02
N ALA A 96 -5.87 7.58 -1.34
CA ALA A 96 -6.88 8.39 -2.03
C ALA A 96 -8.28 7.82 -1.86
N PHE A 97 -8.42 6.50 -2.00
CA PHE A 97 -9.69 5.81 -1.79
C PHE A 97 -10.22 6.05 -0.37
N GLN A 98 -9.38 5.90 0.64
CA GLN A 98 -9.78 6.11 2.02
C GLN A 98 -10.21 7.56 2.25
N GLN A 99 -9.49 8.52 1.69
CA GLN A 99 -9.84 9.94 1.79
C GLN A 99 -11.22 10.23 1.20
N ILE A 100 -11.48 9.72 0.00
CA ILE A 100 -12.74 9.95 -0.71
C ILE A 100 -13.91 9.31 0.04
N HIS A 101 -13.72 8.13 0.60
CA HIS A 101 -14.77 7.35 1.24
C HIS A 101 -14.75 7.43 2.77
N ASN A 102 -14.06 8.41 3.34
CA ASN A 102 -13.84 8.52 4.78
C ASN A 102 -15.13 8.48 5.61
N VAL A 103 -16.22 9.03 5.10
CA VAL A 103 -17.52 9.05 5.81
C VAL A 103 -18.24 7.71 5.73
N LYS A 104 -18.06 6.98 4.63
CA LYS A 104 -18.81 5.74 4.34
C LYS A 104 -18.12 4.48 4.85
N VAL A 105 -16.81 4.53 5.00
CA VAL A 105 -15.98 3.35 5.33
C VAL A 105 -15.37 3.55 6.70
N ARG A 106 -15.70 2.65 7.62
CA ARG A 106 -15.14 2.68 8.98
C ARG A 106 -13.75 2.04 8.95
N LEU A 107 -12.74 2.81 9.35
CA LEU A 107 -11.35 2.34 9.34
C LEU A 107 -11.15 1.05 10.15
N GLU A 108 -11.77 0.94 11.31
CA GLU A 108 -11.61 -0.23 12.18
C GLU A 108 -12.16 -1.52 11.58
N ASP A 109 -12.89 -1.43 10.48
CA ASP A 109 -13.39 -2.60 9.73
C ASP A 109 -12.52 -2.94 8.52
N CYS A 110 -11.44 -2.21 8.28
CA CYS A 110 -10.74 -2.24 6.99
C CYS A 110 -9.25 -2.55 7.10
N ALA A 111 -8.76 -3.23 6.07
CA ALA A 111 -7.34 -3.30 5.73
C ALA A 111 -7.17 -2.88 4.27
N PHE A 112 -6.10 -2.17 3.98
CA PHE A 112 -5.77 -1.70 2.63
C PHE A 112 -4.48 -2.37 2.19
N VAL A 113 -4.48 -2.95 1.00
CA VAL A 113 -3.35 -3.71 0.45
C VAL A 113 -2.90 -3.08 -0.86
N SER A 114 -1.59 -2.93 -1.04
CA SER A 114 -1.01 -2.56 -2.32
C SER A 114 -0.02 -3.62 -2.77
N VAL A 115 -0.11 -3.98 -4.04
CA VAL A 115 0.78 -4.96 -4.66
C VAL A 115 1.89 -4.30 -5.49
N GLY A 116 1.86 -2.97 -5.61
CA GLY A 116 2.92 -2.19 -6.23
C GLY A 116 3.05 -2.37 -7.73
N GLY A 117 1.95 -2.63 -8.42
CA GLY A 117 1.92 -2.83 -9.86
C GLY A 117 1.12 -4.07 -10.26
N SER A 118 1.71 -4.95 -11.03
CA SER A 118 1.05 -6.18 -11.47
C SER A 118 0.83 -7.14 -10.32
N PHE A 119 -0.35 -7.70 -10.26
CA PHE A 119 -0.82 -8.58 -9.19
C PHE A 119 -0.45 -10.02 -9.52
N SER A 120 0.29 -10.68 -8.63
CA SER A 120 0.64 -12.10 -8.81
C SER A 120 -0.38 -13.01 -8.14
N ASP A 121 -0.50 -14.24 -8.64
CA ASP A 121 -1.37 -15.26 -8.02
C ASP A 121 -0.94 -15.54 -6.59
N GLU A 122 0.36 -15.55 -6.33
CA GLU A 122 0.89 -15.82 -5.00
C GLU A 122 0.55 -14.70 -4.02
N GLN A 123 0.62 -13.44 -4.45
CA GLN A 123 0.18 -12.30 -3.62
C GLN A 123 -1.30 -12.44 -3.25
N PHE A 124 -2.13 -12.82 -4.22
CA PHE A 124 -3.56 -13.00 -4.01
C PHE A 124 -3.81 -14.11 -2.98
N LYS A 125 -3.12 -15.24 -3.11
CA LYS A 125 -3.21 -16.35 -2.15
C LYS A 125 -2.81 -15.90 -0.75
N GLN A 126 -1.76 -15.10 -0.63
CA GLN A 126 -1.31 -14.60 0.67
C GLN A 126 -2.34 -13.67 1.31
N VAL A 127 -2.98 -12.81 0.54
CA VAL A 127 -4.06 -11.95 1.05
C VAL A 127 -5.23 -12.80 1.54
N ILE A 128 -5.64 -13.81 0.77
CA ILE A 128 -6.73 -14.70 1.15
C ILE A 128 -6.38 -15.46 2.44
N ASN A 129 -5.16 -15.98 2.53
CA ASN A 129 -4.71 -16.75 3.69
C ASN A 129 -4.62 -15.89 4.96
N GLN A 130 -4.20 -14.64 4.81
CA GLN A 130 -4.07 -13.72 5.94
C GLN A 130 -5.44 -13.23 6.43
N TYR A 131 -6.39 -13.08 5.52
CA TYR A 131 -7.72 -12.54 5.82
C TYR A 131 -8.83 -13.44 5.26
N PRO A 132 -8.94 -14.68 5.75
CA PRO A 132 -9.87 -15.66 5.14
C PRO A 132 -11.34 -15.26 5.25
N ASN A 133 -11.71 -14.52 6.28
CA ASN A 133 -13.11 -14.16 6.56
C ASN A 133 -13.50 -12.77 6.06
N ALA A 134 -12.54 -11.98 5.58
CA ALA A 134 -12.83 -10.64 5.08
C ALA A 134 -13.33 -10.69 3.63
N LYS A 135 -14.21 -9.76 3.29
CA LYS A 135 -14.60 -9.54 1.90
C LYS A 135 -13.45 -8.83 1.19
N LYS A 136 -12.94 -9.41 0.11
CA LYS A 136 -11.87 -8.82 -0.70
C LYS A 136 -12.49 -7.98 -1.79
N VAL A 137 -12.07 -6.72 -1.87
CA VAL A 137 -12.58 -5.78 -2.87
C VAL A 137 -11.40 -5.35 -3.74
N LEU A 138 -11.44 -5.68 -5.02
CA LEU A 138 -10.42 -5.32 -5.99
C LEU A 138 -10.67 -3.90 -6.49
N CYS A 139 -9.71 -3.01 -6.22
CA CYS A 139 -9.80 -1.59 -6.58
C CYS A 139 -8.71 -1.26 -7.60
N PHE A 140 -8.75 -1.95 -8.74
CA PHE A 140 -7.75 -1.78 -9.80
C PHE A 140 -8.18 -0.66 -10.76
N ASP A 141 -7.17 -0.07 -11.41
CA ASP A 141 -7.41 0.95 -12.42
C ASP A 141 -8.29 0.41 -13.55
N ASN A 142 -9.22 1.23 -14.02
CA ASN A 142 -10.12 0.85 -15.09
C ASN A 142 -9.48 1.07 -16.47
N ASP A 143 -8.26 0.56 -16.64
CA ASP A 143 -7.52 0.52 -17.89
C ASP A 143 -7.41 -0.92 -18.39
N LEU A 144 -6.68 -1.12 -19.48
CA LEU A 144 -6.48 -2.46 -20.06
C LEU A 144 -5.86 -3.45 -19.07
N ASN A 145 -4.91 -3.00 -18.27
CA ASN A 145 -4.25 -3.85 -17.27
C ASN A 145 -5.17 -4.16 -16.10
N GLY A 146 -5.94 -3.18 -15.66
CA GLY A 146 -6.86 -3.34 -14.53
C GLY A 146 -8.07 -4.23 -14.85
N ARG A 147 -8.41 -4.41 -16.14
CA ARG A 147 -9.52 -5.27 -16.57
C ARG A 147 -9.12 -6.72 -16.74
N MET A 148 -7.85 -6.98 -16.76
CA MET A 148 -7.32 -8.34 -16.93
C MET A 148 -7.02 -8.96 -15.58
#